data_a2b414a9bde2eed96dae555ed227590d
#
_entry.id   a2b414a9bde2eed96dae555ed227590d
#
_cell.length_a   1.000
_cell.length_b   1.000
_cell.length_c   1.000
_cell.angle_alpha   90.00
_cell.angle_beta   90.00
_cell.angle_gamma   90.00
#
_symmetry.space_group_name_H-M   'P 1'
#
loop_
_entity.id
_entity.type
_entity.pdbx_description
1 polymer ?
#
loop_
_entity_poly.entity_id
_entity_poly.type
_entity_poly.pdbx_seq_one_letter_code
_entity_poly.pdbx_strand_id
1 'polypeptide(L)'
;MPKTISVPTRCTLCPRRCGADRAAGRTGFCGAGATLKAARAALHHWEEPCISGTRGSGTVFFSGCTLKCCFCQNYPISAEGLGKEITVEHLAEIFLNLQAQGAHNINLVTPGQWQPWIIAALDIARTKGLRLPIVCNTGGYETVESVEAWRGYIDIWLADLKYVSSALSAELSAAPDYFAEAKPAIEAMMAQAGHPLFDADGILQKGVILRHLALPGHVEDSFAVLDQMAAWNDADPGCFLPSVMSQYTPFYKAAEHGIGRRITTYEYRRVVNYAMDKGLVQGYMQQKSSAKEEYTPSFDLTGV
;
A
#
# COMPACT_ATOMS: atom_id res chain seq x y z
N MET A 1 -6.34 -22.32 -17.59
CA MET A 1 -7.04 -21.24 -18.28
C MET A 1 -7.08 -20.04 -17.34
N PRO A 2 -6.79 -18.80 -17.82
CA PRO A 2 -6.94 -17.62 -16.97
C PRO A 2 -8.39 -17.51 -16.47
N LYS A 3 -8.54 -17.10 -15.21
CA LYS A 3 -9.88 -16.92 -14.63
C LYS A 3 -10.60 -15.81 -15.39
N THR A 4 -11.83 -16.07 -15.82
CA THR A 4 -12.69 -15.03 -16.42
C THR A 4 -12.91 -13.92 -15.39
N ILE A 5 -12.61 -12.69 -15.74
CA ILE A 5 -12.80 -11.53 -14.87
C ILE A 5 -14.30 -11.34 -14.66
N SER A 6 -14.73 -11.46 -13.40
CA SER A 6 -16.07 -11.05 -13.02
C SER A 6 -16.07 -9.58 -12.65
N VAL A 7 -16.47 -8.73 -13.59
CA VAL A 7 -16.65 -7.29 -13.31
C VAL A 7 -17.82 -7.14 -12.34
N PRO A 8 -17.64 -6.49 -11.17
CA PRO A 8 -18.71 -6.40 -10.17
C PRO A 8 -19.94 -5.65 -10.68
N THR A 9 -21.12 -6.28 -10.57
CA THR A 9 -22.43 -5.64 -10.74
C THR A 9 -22.92 -4.99 -9.45
N ARG A 10 -22.35 -5.42 -8.31
CA ARG A 10 -22.53 -4.83 -6.98
C ARG A 10 -21.18 -4.89 -6.25
N CYS A 11 -20.40 -3.82 -6.33
CA CYS A 11 -19.04 -3.80 -5.82
C CYS A 11 -18.96 -3.82 -4.30
N THR A 12 -18.25 -4.82 -3.75
CA THR A 12 -17.95 -5.00 -2.32
C THR A 12 -16.46 -5.31 -2.08
N LEU A 13 -15.57 -4.96 -3.02
CA LEU A 13 -14.14 -5.31 -2.98
C LEU A 13 -13.34 -4.64 -1.85
N CYS A 14 -13.92 -3.67 -1.16
CA CYS A 14 -13.24 -2.93 -0.09
C CYS A 14 -14.25 -2.52 0.99
N PRO A 15 -13.81 -2.00 2.14
CA PRO A 15 -14.69 -1.59 3.24
C PRO A 15 -15.76 -0.56 2.87
N ARG A 16 -15.57 0.19 1.79
CA ARG A 16 -16.61 1.12 1.28
C ARG A 16 -17.91 0.43 0.92
N ARG A 17 -17.88 -0.85 0.51
CA ARG A 17 -19.05 -1.66 0.10
C ARG A 17 -20.06 -0.83 -0.70
N CYS A 18 -19.56 0.02 -1.62
CA CYS A 18 -20.33 1.08 -2.29
C CYS A 18 -21.44 0.57 -3.20
N GLY A 19 -21.46 -0.73 -3.52
CA GLY A 19 -22.48 -1.35 -4.37
C GLY A 19 -22.48 -0.87 -5.83
N ALA A 20 -21.44 -0.21 -6.30
CA ALA A 20 -21.37 0.29 -7.68
C ALA A 20 -21.48 -0.86 -8.68
N ASP A 21 -22.33 -0.70 -9.69
CA ASP A 21 -22.43 -1.59 -10.84
C ASP A 21 -21.36 -1.18 -11.88
N ARG A 22 -20.16 -1.73 -11.68
CA ARG A 22 -19.01 -1.44 -12.55
C ARG A 22 -19.20 -2.02 -13.96
N ALA A 23 -19.92 -3.14 -14.07
CA ALA A 23 -20.25 -3.75 -15.38
C ALA A 23 -21.13 -2.82 -16.23
N ALA A 24 -22.02 -2.05 -15.61
CA ALA A 24 -22.82 -1.02 -16.28
C ALA A 24 -22.13 0.35 -16.38
N GLY A 25 -20.80 0.42 -16.18
CA GLY A 25 -20.00 1.65 -16.31
C GLY A 25 -20.12 2.61 -15.11
N ARG A 26 -20.77 2.20 -14.01
CA ARG A 26 -20.86 3.04 -12.80
C ARG A 26 -19.59 2.91 -11.97
N THR A 27 -19.12 4.03 -11.40
CA THR A 27 -17.98 4.08 -10.50
C THR A 27 -18.42 4.29 -9.06
N GLY A 28 -17.67 3.70 -8.11
CA GLY A 28 -17.85 3.95 -6.69
C GLY A 28 -16.93 5.04 -6.16
N PHE A 29 -16.75 5.07 -4.84
CA PHE A 29 -15.88 6.04 -4.15
C PHE A 29 -14.45 6.08 -4.70
N CYS A 30 -13.88 4.91 -5.03
CA CYS A 30 -12.51 4.80 -5.55
C CYS A 30 -12.33 5.30 -6.99
N GLY A 31 -13.41 5.58 -7.73
CA GLY A 31 -13.37 5.99 -9.13
C GLY A 31 -13.09 4.86 -10.13
N ALA A 32 -12.96 3.61 -9.67
CA ALA A 32 -12.68 2.48 -10.54
C ALA A 32 -13.94 2.04 -11.33
N GLY A 33 -13.79 1.94 -12.65
CA GLY A 33 -14.82 1.46 -13.59
C GLY A 33 -14.63 -0.02 -13.95
N ALA A 34 -15.13 -0.40 -15.15
CA ALA A 34 -15.03 -1.77 -15.66
C ALA A 34 -13.64 -2.13 -16.18
N THR A 35 -12.88 -1.15 -16.69
CA THR A 35 -11.56 -1.34 -17.29
C THR A 35 -10.46 -0.98 -16.33
N LEU A 36 -9.46 -1.86 -16.22
CA LEU A 36 -8.26 -1.65 -15.40
C LEU A 36 -7.51 -0.38 -15.82
N LYS A 37 -7.09 0.42 -14.85
CA LYS A 37 -6.40 1.68 -15.10
C LYS A 37 -5.11 1.78 -14.31
N ALA A 38 -3.99 2.03 -14.99
CA ALA A 38 -2.67 2.22 -14.39
C ALA A 38 -2.05 3.55 -14.85
N ALA A 39 -1.19 4.13 -14.04
CA ALA A 39 -0.61 5.44 -14.29
C ALA A 39 0.90 5.42 -14.51
N ARG A 40 1.58 4.36 -14.04
CA ARG A 40 3.02 4.19 -14.22
C ARG A 40 3.43 2.76 -13.92
N ALA A 41 4.43 2.27 -14.67
CA ALA A 41 5.11 1.01 -14.37
C ALA A 41 6.63 1.18 -14.63
N ALA A 42 7.44 1.11 -13.58
CA ALA A 42 8.89 1.32 -13.68
C ALA A 42 9.62 0.75 -12.46
N LEU A 43 10.95 0.62 -12.55
CA LEU A 43 11.78 0.36 -11.38
C LEU A 43 11.72 1.55 -10.41
N HIS A 44 11.49 1.27 -9.14
CA HIS A 44 11.42 2.25 -8.06
C HIS A 44 12.42 1.89 -6.96
N HIS A 45 13.24 2.86 -6.53
CA HIS A 45 14.36 2.61 -5.62
C HIS A 45 14.15 3.17 -4.22
N TRP A 46 12.94 3.65 -3.90
CA TRP A 46 12.67 4.43 -2.69
C TRP A 46 11.66 3.77 -1.74
N GLU A 47 11.38 2.48 -1.92
CA GLU A 47 10.69 1.68 -0.89
C GLU A 47 11.70 1.27 0.21
N GLU A 48 11.25 0.56 1.21
CA GLU A 48 12.13 0.03 2.25
C GLU A 48 13.32 -0.72 1.66
N PRO A 49 14.50 -0.65 2.28
CA PRO A 49 15.74 -1.23 1.73
C PRO A 49 15.60 -2.71 1.33
N CYS A 50 14.85 -3.50 2.09
CA CYS A 50 14.63 -4.91 1.77
C CYS A 50 13.62 -5.16 0.64
N ILE A 51 12.94 -4.12 0.15
CA ILE A 51 12.03 -4.18 -1.01
C ILE A 51 12.75 -3.69 -2.26
N SER A 52 13.37 -2.51 -2.22
CA SER A 52 14.04 -1.90 -3.37
C SER A 52 15.41 -2.51 -3.64
N GLY A 53 16.16 -2.85 -2.59
CA GLY A 53 17.53 -3.34 -2.73
C GLY A 53 18.38 -2.46 -3.62
N THR A 54 19.27 -3.06 -4.40
CA THR A 54 20.15 -2.36 -5.34
C THR A 54 19.58 -2.26 -6.75
N ARG A 55 18.65 -3.14 -7.13
CA ARG A 55 18.10 -3.21 -8.50
C ARG A 55 16.73 -2.54 -8.64
N GLY A 56 16.12 -2.14 -7.52
CA GLY A 56 14.80 -1.53 -7.49
C GLY A 56 13.64 -2.53 -7.44
N SER A 57 12.50 -2.02 -7.05
CA SER A 57 11.20 -2.68 -7.03
C SER A 57 10.48 -2.42 -8.35
N GLY A 58 9.96 -3.45 -9.01
CA GLY A 58 9.17 -3.34 -10.24
C GLY A 58 7.77 -2.84 -9.91
N THR A 59 7.60 -1.53 -9.81
CA THR A 59 6.42 -0.91 -9.22
C THR A 59 5.39 -0.53 -10.27
N VAL A 60 4.13 -0.94 -10.04
CA VAL A 60 2.97 -0.58 -10.87
C VAL A 60 2.00 0.25 -10.03
N PHE A 61 1.77 1.49 -10.44
CA PHE A 61 0.85 2.43 -9.79
C PHE A 61 -0.52 2.36 -10.45
N PHE A 62 -1.53 1.94 -9.70
CA PHE A 62 -2.91 1.86 -10.18
C PHE A 62 -3.69 3.13 -9.87
N SER A 63 -4.62 3.49 -10.78
CA SER A 63 -5.48 4.67 -10.60
C SER A 63 -6.68 4.35 -9.70
N GLY A 64 -7.10 5.38 -8.97
CA GLY A 64 -8.16 5.28 -7.96
C GLY A 64 -7.62 4.79 -6.61
N CYS A 65 -8.40 5.03 -5.55
CA CYS A 65 -8.05 4.60 -4.18
C CYS A 65 -9.30 4.46 -3.33
N THR A 66 -9.33 3.45 -2.46
CA THR A 66 -10.39 3.22 -1.48
C THR A 66 -10.39 4.25 -0.34
N LEU A 67 -9.24 4.90 -0.10
CA LEU A 67 -9.07 6.09 0.71
C LEU A 67 -8.99 7.32 -0.21
N LYS A 68 -9.20 8.51 0.27
CA LYS A 68 -8.92 9.77 -0.43
C LYS A 68 -8.25 10.71 0.56
N CYS A 69 -7.06 10.32 1.01
CA CYS A 69 -6.32 11.10 1.98
C CYS A 69 -6.06 12.51 1.46
N CYS A 70 -6.42 13.53 2.26
CA CYS A 70 -6.23 14.93 1.89
C CYS A 70 -4.75 15.33 1.72
N PHE A 71 -3.82 14.50 2.20
CA PHE A 71 -2.37 14.69 2.09
C PHE A 71 -1.68 13.69 1.15
N CYS A 72 -2.43 13.01 0.28
CA CYS A 72 -1.86 11.97 -0.56
C CYS A 72 -0.84 12.54 -1.56
N GLN A 73 0.41 12.08 -1.50
CA GLN A 73 1.44 12.44 -2.48
C GLN A 73 1.09 11.96 -3.89
N ASN A 74 0.34 10.86 -3.98
CA ASN A 74 -0.12 10.25 -5.24
C ASN A 74 -1.52 10.76 -5.64
N TYR A 75 -1.94 11.95 -5.19
CA TYR A 75 -3.29 12.48 -5.44
C TYR A 75 -3.70 12.54 -6.91
N PRO A 76 -2.80 12.79 -7.89
CA PRO A 76 -3.21 12.81 -9.29
C PRO A 76 -3.80 11.47 -9.74
N ILE A 77 -3.26 10.35 -9.27
CA ILE A 77 -3.73 9.01 -9.62
C ILE A 77 -4.83 8.51 -8.68
N SER A 78 -4.73 8.81 -7.36
CA SER A 78 -5.63 8.27 -6.35
C SER A 78 -6.95 9.03 -6.25
N ALA A 79 -6.93 10.36 -6.36
CA ALA A 79 -8.09 11.23 -6.21
C ALA A 79 -8.61 11.78 -7.55
N GLU A 80 -7.70 12.19 -8.45
CA GLU A 80 -8.04 12.80 -9.75
C GLU A 80 -8.14 11.79 -10.88
N GLY A 81 -7.73 10.52 -10.63
CA GLY A 81 -7.93 9.41 -11.56
C GLY A 81 -7.08 9.46 -12.82
N LEU A 82 -5.93 10.16 -12.77
CA LEU A 82 -4.95 10.12 -13.86
C LEU A 82 -4.52 8.67 -14.11
N GLY A 83 -4.39 8.29 -15.37
CA GLY A 83 -3.93 6.97 -15.79
C GLY A 83 -4.51 6.57 -17.13
N LYS A 84 -4.02 5.46 -17.66
CA LYS A 84 -4.40 4.86 -18.95
C LYS A 84 -5.13 3.54 -18.69
N GLU A 85 -6.18 3.31 -19.44
CA GLU A 85 -6.84 2.00 -19.47
C GLU A 85 -5.96 0.98 -20.19
N ILE A 86 -5.81 -0.18 -19.55
CA ILE A 86 -5.01 -1.28 -20.09
C ILE A 86 -5.75 -2.60 -19.97
N THR A 87 -5.40 -3.57 -20.83
CA THR A 87 -5.94 -4.92 -20.72
C THR A 87 -5.19 -5.74 -19.69
N VAL A 88 -5.76 -6.85 -19.29
CA VAL A 88 -5.14 -7.81 -18.37
C VAL A 88 -3.89 -8.43 -18.97
N GLU A 89 -3.93 -8.70 -20.29
CA GLU A 89 -2.79 -9.23 -21.03
C GLU A 89 -1.63 -8.24 -21.04
N HIS A 90 -1.93 -6.95 -21.26
CA HIS A 90 -0.91 -5.91 -21.22
C HIS A 90 -0.32 -5.74 -19.80
N LEU A 91 -1.14 -5.82 -18.75
CA LEU A 91 -0.62 -5.83 -17.38
C LEU A 91 0.31 -7.02 -17.12
N ALA A 92 -0.03 -8.20 -17.64
CA ALA A 92 0.86 -9.37 -17.54
C ALA A 92 2.20 -9.15 -18.27
N GLU A 93 2.20 -8.47 -19.42
CA GLU A 93 3.42 -8.08 -20.15
C GLU A 93 4.25 -7.08 -19.36
N ILE A 94 3.60 -6.09 -18.71
CA ILE A 94 4.27 -5.14 -17.81
C ILE A 94 5.03 -5.89 -16.70
N PHE A 95 4.41 -6.85 -16.03
CA PHE A 95 5.06 -7.64 -14.98
C PHE A 95 6.30 -8.38 -15.50
N LEU A 96 6.20 -9.01 -16.67
CA LEU A 96 7.31 -9.72 -17.30
C LEU A 96 8.44 -8.76 -17.72
N ASN A 97 8.10 -7.59 -18.24
CA ASN A 97 9.06 -6.57 -18.61
C ASN A 97 9.83 -6.02 -17.40
N LEU A 98 9.14 -5.80 -16.27
CA LEU A 98 9.79 -5.38 -15.02
C LEU A 98 10.72 -6.48 -14.49
N GLN A 99 10.33 -7.76 -14.58
CA GLN A 99 11.21 -8.88 -14.27
C GLN A 99 12.44 -8.89 -15.19
N ALA A 100 12.26 -8.70 -16.49
CA ALA A 100 13.37 -8.68 -17.46
C ALA A 100 14.34 -7.50 -17.23
N GLN A 101 13.87 -6.40 -16.65
CA GLN A 101 14.71 -5.28 -16.22
C GLN A 101 15.50 -5.57 -14.93
N GLY A 102 15.28 -6.73 -14.30
CA GLY A 102 16.02 -7.16 -13.11
C GLY A 102 15.43 -6.70 -11.78
N ALA A 103 14.16 -6.29 -11.74
CA ALA A 103 13.46 -5.97 -10.50
C ALA A 103 13.62 -7.05 -9.43
N HIS A 104 13.65 -6.67 -8.16
CA HIS A 104 13.64 -7.64 -7.04
C HIS A 104 12.26 -8.28 -6.81
N ASN A 105 11.21 -7.57 -7.13
CA ASN A 105 9.80 -7.96 -6.91
C ASN A 105 8.89 -7.22 -7.89
N ILE A 106 7.60 -7.59 -7.93
CA ILE A 106 6.54 -6.79 -8.55
C ILE A 106 5.74 -6.14 -7.42
N ASN A 107 5.75 -4.81 -7.36
CA ASN A 107 5.11 -4.02 -6.32
C ASN A 107 3.84 -3.37 -6.85
N LEU A 108 2.70 -3.80 -6.34
CA LEU A 108 1.36 -3.37 -6.73
C LEU A 108 0.92 -2.24 -5.79
N VAL A 109 0.96 -0.98 -6.26
CA VAL A 109 0.60 0.18 -5.44
C VAL A 109 -0.89 0.47 -5.55
N THR A 110 -1.58 0.40 -4.43
CA THR A 110 -3.04 0.61 -4.30
C THR A 110 -3.84 -0.33 -5.23
N PRO A 111 -3.69 -1.65 -5.12
CA PRO A 111 -4.27 -2.60 -6.06
C PRO A 111 -5.72 -3.00 -5.72
N GLY A 112 -6.21 -2.78 -4.49
CA GLY A 112 -7.43 -3.40 -3.95
C GLY A 112 -8.66 -3.25 -4.83
N GLN A 113 -8.91 -2.06 -5.41
CA GLN A 113 -10.04 -1.81 -6.31
C GLN A 113 -9.94 -2.55 -7.66
N TRP A 114 -8.75 -3.08 -7.99
CA TRP A 114 -8.46 -3.79 -9.24
C TRP A 114 -8.13 -5.27 -9.05
N GLN A 115 -8.36 -5.80 -7.85
CA GLN A 115 -8.00 -7.17 -7.46
C GLN A 115 -8.35 -8.26 -8.50
N PRO A 116 -9.58 -8.40 -9.02
CA PRO A 116 -9.91 -9.45 -9.96
C PRO A 116 -9.11 -9.38 -11.26
N TRP A 117 -8.82 -8.18 -11.76
CA TRP A 117 -8.03 -7.97 -12.98
C TRP A 117 -6.56 -8.29 -12.76
N ILE A 118 -6.02 -7.89 -11.62
CA ILE A 118 -4.61 -8.13 -11.27
C ILE A 118 -4.37 -9.63 -11.06
N ILE A 119 -5.29 -10.32 -10.40
CA ILE A 119 -5.21 -11.78 -10.23
C ILE A 119 -5.16 -12.47 -11.60
N ALA A 120 -6.04 -12.09 -12.53
CA ALA A 120 -6.03 -12.64 -13.87
C ALA A 120 -4.72 -12.35 -14.64
N ALA A 121 -4.16 -11.14 -14.47
CA ALA A 121 -2.87 -10.79 -15.07
C ALA A 121 -1.71 -11.59 -14.47
N LEU A 122 -1.72 -11.81 -13.15
CA LEU A 122 -0.72 -12.66 -12.47
C LEU A 122 -0.80 -14.11 -12.94
N ASP A 123 -2.00 -14.67 -13.12
CA ASP A 123 -2.18 -16.01 -13.68
C ASP A 123 -1.54 -16.11 -15.08
N ILE A 124 -1.79 -15.12 -15.95
CA ILE A 124 -1.17 -15.08 -17.30
C ILE A 124 0.35 -14.94 -17.20
N ALA A 125 0.85 -14.00 -16.40
CA ALA A 125 2.28 -13.74 -16.28
C ALA A 125 3.03 -14.96 -15.72
N ARG A 126 2.46 -15.67 -14.74
CA ARG A 126 3.04 -16.90 -14.17
C ARG A 126 3.14 -18.01 -15.21
N THR A 127 2.16 -18.18 -16.10
CA THR A 127 2.27 -19.17 -17.20
C THR A 127 3.36 -18.81 -18.20
N LYS A 128 3.69 -17.51 -18.32
CA LYS A 128 4.76 -16.99 -19.20
C LYS A 128 6.12 -16.85 -18.50
N GLY A 129 6.24 -17.29 -17.24
CA GLY A 129 7.53 -17.37 -16.55
C GLY A 129 7.78 -16.26 -15.51
N LEU A 130 6.79 -15.55 -15.03
CA LEU A 130 6.95 -14.67 -13.85
C LEU A 130 7.31 -15.51 -12.62
N ARG A 131 8.39 -15.13 -11.93
CA ARG A 131 8.94 -15.82 -10.74
C ARG A 131 9.19 -14.91 -9.55
N LEU A 132 9.13 -13.60 -9.76
CA LEU A 132 9.40 -12.62 -8.70
C LEU A 132 8.33 -12.64 -7.61
N PRO A 133 8.71 -12.35 -6.35
CA PRO A 133 7.75 -12.11 -5.27
C PRO A 133 6.80 -10.96 -5.63
N ILE A 134 5.56 -11.07 -5.20
CA ILE A 134 4.53 -10.05 -5.42
C ILE A 134 4.29 -9.28 -4.13
N VAL A 135 4.47 -7.97 -4.17
CA VAL A 135 4.23 -7.03 -3.07
C VAL A 135 2.87 -6.36 -3.27
N CYS A 136 2.03 -6.38 -2.24
CA CYS A 136 0.82 -5.58 -2.17
C CYS A 136 1.06 -4.35 -1.29
N ASN A 137 1.21 -3.18 -1.92
CA ASN A 137 1.42 -1.90 -1.24
C ASN A 137 0.06 -1.21 -1.06
N THR A 138 -0.47 -1.27 0.16
CA THR A 138 -1.84 -0.86 0.48
C THR A 138 -1.90 0.12 1.64
N GLY A 139 -2.92 0.98 1.62
CA GLY A 139 -3.24 1.86 2.75
C GLY A 139 -3.81 1.15 3.99
N GLY A 140 -3.88 -0.18 3.98
CA GLY A 140 -4.41 -0.99 5.08
C GLY A 140 -5.94 -1.06 5.14
N TYR A 141 -6.65 -0.22 4.42
CA TYR A 141 -8.12 -0.17 4.41
C TYR A 141 -8.70 -1.23 3.46
N GLU A 142 -8.64 -2.47 3.91
CA GLU A 142 -9.08 -3.66 3.20
C GLU A 142 -10.09 -4.44 4.04
N THR A 143 -10.86 -5.33 3.42
CA THR A 143 -11.66 -6.31 4.16
C THR A 143 -10.90 -7.61 4.31
N VAL A 144 -11.23 -8.42 5.32
CA VAL A 144 -10.65 -9.76 5.50
C VAL A 144 -10.89 -10.62 4.25
N GLU A 145 -12.08 -10.52 3.65
CA GLU A 145 -12.44 -11.25 2.43
C GLU A 145 -11.56 -10.83 1.24
N SER A 146 -11.24 -9.52 1.13
CA SER A 146 -10.30 -9.04 0.12
C SER A 146 -8.91 -9.61 0.34
N VAL A 147 -8.41 -9.61 1.57
CA VAL A 147 -7.11 -10.22 1.90
C VAL A 147 -7.10 -11.72 1.57
N GLU A 148 -8.15 -12.45 1.94
CA GLU A 148 -8.27 -13.88 1.63
C GLU A 148 -8.30 -14.16 0.12
N ALA A 149 -8.93 -13.31 -0.67
CA ALA A 149 -8.95 -13.45 -2.12
C ALA A 149 -7.57 -13.28 -2.78
N TRP A 150 -6.61 -12.64 -2.12
CA TRP A 150 -5.21 -12.55 -2.54
C TRP A 150 -4.35 -13.77 -2.17
N ARG A 151 -4.90 -14.76 -1.45
CA ARG A 151 -4.17 -15.95 -0.99
C ARG A 151 -3.52 -16.70 -2.17
N GLY A 152 -2.21 -16.93 -2.07
CA GLY A 152 -1.40 -17.57 -3.12
C GLY A 152 -0.96 -16.62 -4.25
N TYR A 153 -1.34 -15.34 -4.20
CA TYR A 153 -0.89 -14.32 -5.15
C TYR A 153 0.11 -13.35 -4.54
N ILE A 154 -0.12 -12.91 -3.31
CA ILE A 154 0.74 -11.95 -2.61
C ILE A 154 1.71 -12.71 -1.70
N ASP A 155 2.98 -12.36 -1.80
CA ASP A 155 4.08 -12.88 -0.97
C ASP A 155 4.41 -11.89 0.15
N ILE A 156 4.37 -10.60 -0.14
CA ILE A 156 4.75 -9.52 0.78
C ILE A 156 3.62 -8.52 0.88
N TRP A 157 3.19 -8.23 2.11
CA TRP A 157 2.29 -7.13 2.39
C TRP A 157 3.07 -5.92 2.87
N LEU A 158 2.99 -4.82 2.13
CA LEU A 158 3.51 -3.51 2.50
C LEU A 158 2.30 -2.65 2.89
N ALA A 159 1.87 -2.81 4.14
CA ALA A 159 0.61 -2.26 4.62
C ALA A 159 0.83 -1.04 5.52
N ASP A 160 -0.01 -0.03 5.38
CA ASP A 160 -0.02 1.10 6.31
C ASP A 160 -1.02 0.85 7.44
N LEU A 161 -0.63 1.16 8.69
CA LEU A 161 -1.54 1.41 9.80
C LEU A 161 -1.53 2.92 10.08
N LYS A 162 -2.51 3.63 9.49
CA LYS A 162 -2.47 5.08 9.45
C LYS A 162 -2.97 5.75 10.72
N TYR A 163 -4.08 5.25 11.29
CA TYR A 163 -4.81 5.86 12.39
C TYR A 163 -5.41 4.82 13.31
N VAL A 164 -5.59 5.20 14.58
CA VAL A 164 -6.52 4.57 15.53
C VAL A 164 -7.74 5.46 15.73
N SER A 165 -7.57 6.78 15.71
CA SER A 165 -8.66 7.75 15.89
C SER A 165 -9.63 7.74 14.71
N SER A 166 -10.90 7.41 14.98
CA SER A 166 -12.00 7.48 14.01
C SER A 166 -12.27 8.91 13.53
N ALA A 167 -12.12 9.90 14.40
CA ALA A 167 -12.29 11.30 14.04
C ALA A 167 -11.20 11.76 13.07
N LEU A 168 -9.92 11.39 13.36
CA LEU A 168 -8.79 11.74 12.50
C LEU A 168 -8.87 11.04 11.14
N SER A 169 -9.21 9.78 11.12
CA SER A 169 -9.35 9.02 9.87
C SER A 169 -10.53 9.47 9.02
N ALA A 170 -11.62 9.92 9.65
CA ALA A 170 -12.74 10.57 8.96
C ALA A 170 -12.32 11.87 8.30
N GLU A 171 -11.61 12.73 9.01
CA GLU A 171 -11.15 14.03 8.53
C GLU A 171 -10.11 13.89 7.42
N LEU A 172 -9.04 13.14 7.68
CA LEU A 172 -7.87 13.11 6.79
C LEU A 172 -7.98 12.10 5.63
N SER A 173 -8.83 11.07 5.74
CA SER A 173 -8.94 9.98 4.74
C SER A 173 -10.38 9.58 4.41
N ALA A 174 -11.36 10.34 4.86
CA ALA A 174 -12.80 10.07 4.67
C ALA A 174 -13.22 8.65 5.08
N ALA A 175 -12.58 8.06 6.09
CA ALA A 175 -12.79 6.66 6.52
C ALA A 175 -12.94 6.58 8.05
N PRO A 176 -14.12 6.94 8.62
CA PRO A 176 -14.33 6.91 10.07
C PRO A 176 -14.20 5.51 10.68
N ASP A 177 -14.35 4.48 9.88
CA ASP A 177 -14.22 3.06 10.22
C ASP A 177 -12.82 2.48 9.93
N TYR A 178 -11.83 3.34 9.62
CA TYR A 178 -10.50 2.89 9.17
C TYR A 178 -9.89 1.83 10.09
N PHE A 179 -9.77 2.11 11.38
CA PHE A 179 -9.11 1.19 12.31
C PHE A 179 -9.89 -0.11 12.50
N ALA A 180 -11.23 -0.01 12.54
CA ALA A 180 -12.10 -1.17 12.70
C ALA A 180 -11.99 -2.16 11.54
N GLU A 181 -11.77 -1.67 10.31
CA GLU A 181 -11.58 -2.51 9.12
C GLU A 181 -10.10 -2.89 8.93
N ALA A 182 -9.15 -1.96 9.15
CA ALA A 182 -7.73 -2.19 8.92
C ALA A 182 -7.12 -3.20 9.91
N LYS A 183 -7.53 -3.16 11.19
CA LYS A 183 -7.00 -4.06 12.21
C LYS A 183 -7.19 -5.54 11.85
N PRO A 184 -8.40 -6.07 11.61
CA PRO A 184 -8.60 -7.47 11.24
C PRO A 184 -7.99 -7.81 9.87
N ALA A 185 -7.95 -6.85 8.92
CA ALA A 185 -7.31 -7.06 7.62
C ALA A 185 -5.80 -7.26 7.76
N ILE A 186 -5.11 -6.45 8.58
CA ILE A 186 -3.68 -6.60 8.84
C ILE A 186 -3.38 -7.91 9.59
N GLU A 187 -4.21 -8.30 10.54
CA GLU A 187 -4.12 -9.60 11.20
C GLU A 187 -4.24 -10.77 10.19
N ALA A 188 -5.16 -10.67 9.22
CA ALA A 188 -5.27 -11.64 8.14
C ALA A 188 -4.05 -11.62 7.20
N MET A 189 -3.45 -10.45 6.92
CA MET A 189 -2.22 -10.32 6.14
C MET A 189 -1.05 -11.01 6.84
N MET A 190 -0.87 -10.81 8.14
CA MET A 190 0.16 -11.48 8.95
C MET A 190 -0.05 -12.99 8.98
N ALA A 191 -1.27 -13.46 9.20
CA ALA A 191 -1.60 -14.88 9.17
C ALA A 191 -1.38 -15.52 7.78
N GLN A 192 -1.59 -14.76 6.70
CA GLN A 192 -1.39 -15.25 5.33
C GLN A 192 0.08 -15.30 4.94
N ALA A 193 0.85 -14.25 5.23
CA ALA A 193 2.24 -14.14 4.85
C ALA A 193 3.17 -14.92 5.81
N GLY A 194 2.84 -15.01 7.09
CA GLY A 194 3.74 -15.54 8.12
C GLY A 194 4.90 -14.60 8.40
N HIS A 195 5.90 -15.10 9.13
CA HIS A 195 7.07 -14.33 9.50
C HIS A 195 7.91 -13.88 8.31
N PRO A 196 8.59 -12.72 8.40
CA PRO A 196 9.49 -12.22 7.36
C PRO A 196 10.58 -13.22 7.00
N LEU A 197 10.73 -13.47 5.71
CA LEU A 197 11.75 -14.36 5.15
C LEU A 197 12.58 -13.59 4.13
N PHE A 198 13.90 -13.60 4.29
CA PHE A 198 14.85 -12.89 3.43
C PHE A 198 15.67 -13.88 2.61
N ASP A 199 16.13 -13.46 1.43
CA ASP A 199 17.15 -14.17 0.69
C ASP A 199 18.56 -13.83 1.24
N ALA A 200 19.59 -14.42 0.58
CA ALA A 200 20.99 -14.24 0.98
C ALA A 200 21.50 -12.80 0.83
N ASP A 201 20.83 -11.98 0.02
CA ASP A 201 21.17 -10.58 -0.22
C ASP A 201 20.39 -9.62 0.72
N GLY A 202 19.59 -10.17 1.64
CA GLY A 202 18.76 -9.40 2.57
C GLY A 202 17.50 -8.80 1.93
N ILE A 203 17.08 -9.30 0.78
CA ILE A 203 15.84 -8.90 0.12
C ILE A 203 14.68 -9.74 0.64
N LEU A 204 13.61 -9.06 1.04
CA LEU A 204 12.41 -9.73 1.56
C LEU A 204 11.73 -10.55 0.47
N GLN A 205 11.48 -11.81 0.77
CA GLN A 205 10.81 -12.76 -0.13
C GLN A 205 9.37 -13.03 0.30
N LYS A 206 9.07 -12.89 1.59
CA LYS A 206 7.76 -13.14 2.17
C LYS A 206 7.63 -12.40 3.50
N GLY A 207 6.41 -12.01 3.88
CA GLY A 207 6.14 -11.40 5.18
C GLY A 207 5.33 -10.12 5.09
N VAL A 208 5.28 -9.40 6.22
CA VAL A 208 4.58 -8.11 6.34
C VAL A 208 5.55 -7.03 6.75
N ILE A 209 5.53 -5.90 6.06
CA ILE A 209 6.08 -4.63 6.54
C ILE A 209 4.89 -3.77 6.94
N LEU A 210 4.82 -3.39 8.20
CA LEU A 210 3.75 -2.56 8.73
C LEU A 210 4.24 -1.13 8.92
N ARG A 211 3.71 -0.21 8.11
CA ARG A 211 4.17 1.17 8.05
C ARG A 211 3.26 2.10 8.83
N HIS A 212 3.86 3.06 9.52
CA HIS A 212 3.16 4.19 10.10
C HIS A 212 3.83 5.51 9.72
N LEU A 213 3.07 6.42 9.09
CA LEU A 213 3.51 7.76 8.75
C LEU A 213 3.12 8.72 9.88
N ALA A 214 4.10 9.24 10.59
CA ALA A 214 3.87 10.23 11.63
C ALA A 214 3.42 11.58 11.04
N LEU A 215 2.25 12.07 11.46
CA LEU A 215 1.66 13.31 10.99
C LEU A 215 1.91 14.47 11.94
N PRO A 216 2.12 15.70 11.42
CA PRO A 216 2.36 16.87 12.26
C PRO A 216 1.11 17.21 13.11
N GLY A 217 1.30 17.40 14.41
CA GLY A 217 0.21 17.72 15.36
C GLY A 217 -0.56 16.50 15.88
N HIS A 218 -0.29 15.28 15.37
CA HIS A 218 -1.06 14.07 15.72
C HIS A 218 -0.21 12.98 16.36
N VAL A 219 0.76 13.35 17.19
CA VAL A 219 1.69 12.43 17.86
C VAL A 219 0.97 11.43 18.77
N GLU A 220 -0.13 11.85 19.40
CA GLU A 220 -0.88 10.98 20.32
C GLU A 220 -1.61 9.84 19.57
N ASP A 221 -2.10 10.09 18.36
CA ASP A 221 -2.65 9.01 17.51
C ASP A 221 -1.53 8.07 17.02
N SER A 222 -0.34 8.61 16.74
CA SER A 222 0.83 7.78 16.44
C SER A 222 1.18 6.86 17.62
N PHE A 223 1.07 7.31 18.86
CA PHE A 223 1.28 6.45 20.02
C PHE A 223 0.25 5.33 20.10
N ALA A 224 -1.04 5.63 19.84
CA ALA A 224 -2.07 4.60 19.81
C ALA A 224 -1.85 3.56 18.69
N VAL A 225 -1.35 3.99 17.52
CA VAL A 225 -0.95 3.09 16.45
C VAL A 225 0.21 2.19 16.89
N LEU A 226 1.23 2.76 17.52
CA LEU A 226 2.40 2.01 18.00
C LEU A 226 2.03 1.07 19.15
N ASP A 227 1.09 1.41 20.01
CA ASP A 227 0.54 0.51 21.04
C ASP A 227 -0.11 -0.73 20.41
N GLN A 228 -0.88 -0.54 19.32
CA GLN A 228 -1.46 -1.68 18.59
C GLN A 228 -0.38 -2.54 17.92
N MET A 229 0.65 -1.92 17.33
CA MET A 229 1.78 -2.65 16.73
C MET A 229 2.55 -3.43 17.80
N ALA A 230 2.81 -2.82 18.96
CA ALA A 230 3.45 -3.48 20.08
C ALA A 230 2.63 -4.68 20.59
N ALA A 231 1.33 -4.53 20.74
CA ALA A 231 0.46 -5.62 21.16
C ALA A 231 0.51 -6.83 20.23
N TRP A 232 0.62 -6.62 18.91
CA TRP A 232 0.83 -7.71 17.96
C TRP A 232 2.23 -8.34 18.09
N ASN A 233 3.27 -7.50 18.23
CA ASN A 233 4.64 -7.99 18.40
C ASN A 233 4.84 -8.75 19.73
N ASP A 234 4.15 -8.35 20.80
CA ASP A 234 4.19 -9.05 22.08
C ASP A 234 3.48 -10.41 22.00
N ALA A 235 2.39 -10.50 21.22
CA ALA A 235 1.65 -11.74 21.02
C ALA A 235 2.41 -12.74 20.12
N ASP A 236 3.11 -12.26 19.10
CA ASP A 236 3.93 -13.08 18.17
C ASP A 236 5.17 -12.27 17.74
N PRO A 237 6.29 -12.38 18.49
CA PRO A 237 7.49 -11.58 18.24
C PRO A 237 8.07 -11.77 16.85
N GLY A 238 8.18 -10.67 16.09
CA GLY A 238 8.72 -10.67 14.75
C GLY A 238 7.72 -11.08 13.66
N CYS A 239 6.43 -11.10 13.94
CA CYS A 239 5.39 -11.41 12.95
C CYS A 239 5.30 -10.37 11.81
N PHE A 240 5.90 -9.20 11.97
CA PHE A 240 6.05 -8.18 10.94
C PHE A 240 7.33 -7.36 11.15
N LEU A 241 7.72 -6.56 10.14
CA LEU A 241 8.76 -5.55 10.22
C LEU A 241 8.11 -4.17 10.40
N PRO A 242 8.32 -3.47 11.52
CA PRO A 242 7.82 -2.11 11.69
C PRO A 242 8.58 -1.11 10.81
N SER A 243 7.86 -0.15 10.20
CA SER A 243 8.45 0.97 9.49
C SER A 243 7.80 2.28 9.94
N VAL A 244 8.53 3.07 10.74
CA VAL A 244 8.06 4.37 11.24
C VAL A 244 8.63 5.47 10.37
N MET A 245 7.75 6.16 9.63
CA MET A 245 8.11 7.09 8.59
C MET A 245 7.99 8.55 9.04
N SER A 246 9.01 9.36 8.70
CA SER A 246 9.04 10.83 8.88
C SER A 246 8.86 11.61 7.59
N GLN A 247 8.73 10.92 6.46
CA GLN A 247 8.76 11.51 5.11
C GLN A 247 7.49 12.28 4.73
N TYR A 248 6.70 12.70 5.71
CA TYR A 248 5.52 13.50 5.46
C TYR A 248 5.88 14.83 4.80
N THR A 249 5.27 15.08 3.64
CA THR A 249 5.26 16.38 2.95
C THR A 249 3.80 16.78 2.72
N PRO A 250 3.41 18.05 2.97
CA PRO A 250 2.04 18.50 2.82
C PRO A 250 1.67 18.65 1.34
N PHE A 251 1.18 17.56 0.74
CA PHE A 251 0.64 17.54 -0.61
C PHE A 251 -0.87 17.80 -0.64
N TYR A 252 -1.40 18.04 -1.82
CA TYR A 252 -2.82 18.13 -2.16
C TYR A 252 -3.55 19.13 -1.27
N LYS A 253 -4.48 18.68 -0.43
CA LYS A 253 -5.33 19.51 0.45
C LYS A 253 -4.85 19.53 1.91
N ALA A 254 -3.65 19.09 2.19
CA ALA A 254 -3.13 18.98 3.55
C ALA A 254 -3.23 20.26 4.37
N ALA A 255 -3.02 21.42 3.74
CA ALA A 255 -3.10 22.71 4.41
C ALA A 255 -4.55 23.09 4.85
N GLU A 256 -5.55 22.62 4.10
CA GLU A 256 -6.98 22.86 4.42
C GLU A 256 -7.42 22.09 5.67
N HIS A 257 -6.67 21.02 6.03
CA HIS A 257 -6.95 20.14 7.17
C HIS A 257 -5.95 20.30 8.34
N GLY A 258 -5.30 21.46 8.46
CA GLY A 258 -4.41 21.79 9.60
C GLY A 258 -3.07 21.06 9.62
N ILE A 259 -2.75 20.26 8.60
CA ILE A 259 -1.48 19.53 8.47
C ILE A 259 -0.61 20.07 7.32
N GLY A 260 -0.68 21.38 7.03
CA GLY A 260 0.05 22.06 5.96
C GLY A 260 1.54 22.30 6.22
N ARG A 261 2.14 21.65 7.22
CA ARG A 261 3.56 21.76 7.56
C ARG A 261 4.22 20.39 7.64
N ARG A 262 5.51 20.32 7.50
CA ARG A 262 6.27 19.09 7.79
C ARG A 262 6.25 18.78 9.28
N ILE A 263 6.43 17.50 9.63
CA ILE A 263 6.62 17.09 11.02
C ILE A 263 7.91 17.69 11.59
N THR A 264 7.87 18.20 12.81
CA THR A 264 9.05 18.74 13.48
C THR A 264 9.96 17.61 13.98
N THR A 265 11.26 17.94 14.22
CA THR A 265 12.21 16.98 14.81
C THR A 265 11.75 16.51 16.18
N TYR A 266 11.14 17.41 16.94
CA TYR A 266 10.65 17.10 18.28
C TYR A 266 9.49 16.10 18.23
N GLU A 267 8.48 16.35 17.39
CA GLU A 267 7.35 15.44 17.20
C GLU A 267 7.80 14.06 16.75
N TYR A 268 8.62 14.00 15.68
CA TYR A 268 9.09 12.70 15.17
C TYR A 268 9.96 11.95 16.18
N ARG A 269 10.84 12.64 16.91
CA ARG A 269 11.64 12.03 17.96
C ARG A 269 10.78 11.43 19.06
N ARG A 270 9.68 12.08 19.45
CA ARG A 270 8.72 11.51 20.41
C ARG A 270 8.15 10.19 19.89
N VAL A 271 7.74 10.14 18.61
CA VAL A 271 7.18 8.93 18.00
C VAL A 271 8.22 7.80 17.95
N VAL A 272 9.45 8.09 17.52
CA VAL A 272 10.53 7.10 17.45
C VAL A 272 10.91 6.58 18.84
N ASN A 273 11.09 7.46 19.81
CA ASN A 273 11.43 7.04 21.19
C ASN A 273 10.31 6.16 21.73
N TYR A 274 9.05 6.53 21.52
CA TYR A 274 7.92 5.71 21.97
C TYR A 274 7.91 4.32 21.30
N ALA A 275 8.19 4.23 20.00
CA ALA A 275 8.31 2.96 19.30
C ALA A 275 9.43 2.08 19.89
N MET A 276 10.58 2.70 20.21
CA MET A 276 11.71 2.00 20.86
C MET A 276 11.34 1.52 22.26
N ASP A 277 10.71 2.36 23.08
CA ASP A 277 10.24 2.02 24.43
C ASP A 277 9.22 0.87 24.42
N LYS A 278 8.46 0.74 23.33
CA LYS A 278 7.51 -0.36 23.07
C LYS A 278 8.16 -1.61 22.44
N GLY A 279 9.48 -1.65 22.27
CA GLY A 279 10.19 -2.80 21.73
C GLY A 279 10.11 -2.99 20.22
N LEU A 280 9.61 -2.00 19.46
CA LEU A 280 9.51 -2.05 18.00
C LEU A 280 10.86 -1.66 17.35
N VAL A 281 11.93 -2.41 17.68
CA VAL A 281 13.32 -2.07 17.30
C VAL A 281 13.82 -2.82 16.07
N GLN A 282 13.15 -3.92 15.67
CA GLN A 282 13.55 -4.76 14.54
C GLN A 282 12.90 -4.28 13.25
N GLY A 283 13.18 -3.05 12.83
CA GLY A 283 12.56 -2.50 11.63
C GLY A 283 13.21 -1.22 11.13
N TYR A 284 12.46 -0.44 10.38
CA TYR A 284 12.94 0.77 9.72
C TYR A 284 12.45 2.02 10.45
N MET A 285 13.38 2.83 10.92
CA MET A 285 13.11 4.15 11.44
C MET A 285 13.80 5.17 10.55
N GLN A 286 13.01 5.89 9.77
CA GLN A 286 13.56 6.83 8.79
C GLN A 286 14.29 7.99 9.48
N GLN A 287 15.41 8.40 8.89
CA GLN A 287 16.05 9.65 9.25
C GLN A 287 15.34 10.82 8.57
N LYS A 288 15.37 12.01 9.17
CA LYS A 288 14.74 13.24 8.62
C LYS A 288 15.18 13.61 7.20
N SER A 289 16.39 13.20 6.79
CA SER A 289 16.90 13.39 5.43
C SER A 289 16.10 12.65 4.36
N SER A 290 15.22 11.73 4.77
CA SER A 290 14.37 10.93 3.87
C SER A 290 13.12 11.66 3.36
N ALA A 291 12.77 12.85 3.88
CA ALA A 291 11.62 13.63 3.41
C ALA A 291 11.97 14.46 2.16
N LYS A 292 12.11 13.81 1.01
CA LYS A 292 12.39 14.46 -0.28
C LYS A 292 11.23 14.25 -1.24
N GLU A 293 10.88 15.30 -2.00
CA GLU A 293 9.84 15.24 -3.04
C GLU A 293 10.23 14.30 -4.19
N GLU A 294 11.55 14.09 -4.39
CA GLU A 294 12.13 13.18 -5.39
C GLU A 294 11.68 11.72 -5.25
N TYR A 295 11.12 11.33 -4.09
CA TYR A 295 10.61 9.97 -3.84
C TYR A 295 9.22 9.71 -4.43
N THR A 296 8.52 10.78 -4.84
CA THR A 296 7.26 10.65 -5.58
C THR A 296 7.58 10.67 -7.08
N PRO A 297 7.32 9.57 -7.81
CA PRO A 297 7.60 9.54 -9.24
C PRO A 297 6.64 10.46 -10.01
N SER A 298 7.07 10.95 -11.17
CA SER A 298 6.15 11.60 -12.11
C SER A 298 5.14 10.58 -12.64
N PHE A 299 3.86 10.95 -12.66
CA PHE A 299 2.82 10.11 -13.26
C PHE A 299 2.61 10.52 -14.72
N ASP A 300 3.52 10.10 -15.59
CA ASP A 300 3.64 10.44 -17.00
C ASP A 300 3.29 9.28 -17.94
N LEU A 301 2.63 8.25 -17.41
CA LEU A 301 2.25 7.03 -18.12
C LEU A 301 3.44 6.16 -18.59
N THR A 302 4.66 6.40 -18.06
CA THR A 302 5.81 5.57 -18.37
C THR A 302 5.50 4.09 -18.10
N GLY A 303 5.74 3.23 -19.09
CA GLY A 303 5.64 1.77 -18.98
C GLY A 303 4.21 1.20 -18.99
N VAL A 304 3.16 2.02 -19.24
CA VAL A 304 1.76 1.58 -19.29
C VAL A 304 1.11 1.81 -20.63
#